data_fa2788067422df5c9e6e193a2a0efc56
#
_entry.id   fa2788067422df5c9e6e193a2a0efc56
#
_cell.length_a   1.000
_cell.length_b   1.000
_cell.length_c   1.000
_cell.angle_alpha   90.00
_cell.angle_beta   90.00
_cell.angle_gamma   90.00
#
_symmetry.space_group_name_H-M   'P 1'
#
loop_
_entity.id
_entity.type
_entity.pdbx_description
1 polymer ?
#
loop_
_entity_poly.entity_id
_entity_poly.type
_entity_poly.pdbx_seq_one_letter_code
_entity_poly.pdbx_strand_id
1 'polypeptide(L)'
;MSEFSIAMSQITSIDMRRPDRLRMPYLYNSDMQRKASFLLLPTFVFAACIGSALFAQSLLPATSAEDRALAREIFKELIEINTTDTPLGNVSTATAAMQRRFLDAGFPAEDVRLLGPNARKQNLVVRLRAAEPATQKPVLFLCHMDVVQALRSDWSTDPFQFVEKDGYYYGRGTQDMKNSDAALVATFLRLHREGYRPRRDLILALTADEEGGQFNGAKWLVQHHRELVDAAYVINPDAGGVELDHGRVVVADVEATEKVYSDFQITATNRGGHSSLPRPDNAIYELTAALNKLAVYSFPFEMNDVTRTYFKNLIGQEKSQTATDIRAILASPPDLSAVGRLSTDPSFNSNLHTTCVATRLNAGHANKALPQTAQAIVNCRIFPGHSPEEIRQQLIALFSDAKLSVKYVSDTGEISGSAPERKAMVPPAPIAEVFEPLTRLTQAIWPGISVTPEMENGASDSIYFAEAGIPCYGYSAIALERDDIRAHGRDERLPVDSYWKSLDFFYSFAKALGEE
;
A
#
# COMPACT_ATOMS: atom_id res chain seq x y z
N MET A 1 18.10 28.68 -52.18
CA MET A 1 17.70 28.09 -53.49
C MET A 1 17.01 26.81 -53.22
N SER A 2 15.73 26.84 -53.56
CA SER A 2 14.74 25.82 -53.95
C SER A 2 14.53 24.70 -52.95
N GLU A 3 13.45 24.74 -52.20
CA GLU A 3 12.07 24.27 -52.51
C GLU A 3 11.91 22.78 -52.42
N PHE A 4 11.20 22.35 -51.38
CA PHE A 4 10.11 21.40 -51.55
C PHE A 4 9.11 21.61 -50.39
N SER A 5 8.07 22.36 -50.76
CA SER A 5 6.80 22.52 -50.01
C SER A 5 5.77 21.64 -50.72
N ILE A 6 4.63 21.42 -50.09
CA ILE A 6 3.38 20.74 -50.56
C ILE A 6 3.30 19.28 -50.10
N ALA A 7 2.35 18.87 -49.23
CA ALA A 7 0.91 19.06 -49.32
C ALA A 7 0.21 18.87 -47.97
N MET A 8 -0.49 19.89 -47.54
CA MET A 8 -1.68 19.78 -46.72
C MET A 8 -2.89 19.93 -47.64
N SER A 9 -3.82 18.98 -47.62
CA SER A 9 -5.21 19.33 -47.94
C SER A 9 -6.19 18.27 -47.44
N GLN A 10 -7.09 18.72 -46.60
CA GLN A 10 -8.54 18.44 -46.55
C GLN A 10 -8.99 17.03 -46.15
N ILE A 11 -9.52 16.95 -44.93
CA ILE A 11 -10.80 16.27 -44.70
C ILE A 11 -11.70 17.22 -43.95
N THR A 12 -12.79 17.53 -44.59
CA THR A 12 -13.87 18.43 -44.23
C THR A 12 -14.77 17.86 -43.13
N SER A 13 -15.23 18.77 -42.30
CA SER A 13 -16.42 18.77 -41.43
C SER A 13 -17.54 17.81 -41.78
N ILE A 14 -18.06 17.08 -40.80
CA ILE A 14 -19.40 16.51 -40.80
C ILE A 14 -20.24 17.24 -39.77
N ASP A 15 -21.33 17.76 -40.30
CA ASP A 15 -22.35 18.60 -39.70
C ASP A 15 -23.23 17.84 -38.69
N MET A 16 -23.44 18.45 -37.52
CA MET A 16 -24.43 18.01 -36.55
C MET A 16 -25.81 18.58 -36.89
N ARG A 17 -26.77 17.75 -37.18
CA ARG A 17 -28.21 18.10 -37.03
C ARG A 17 -29.01 16.98 -36.38
N ARG A 18 -29.67 17.34 -35.30
CA ARG A 18 -30.79 16.65 -34.61
C ARG A 18 -32.07 16.67 -35.45
N PRO A 19 -33.18 16.18 -34.91
CA PRO A 19 -33.63 14.90 -34.34
C PRO A 19 -34.98 14.47 -34.92
N ASP A 20 -35.42 13.29 -34.69
CA ASP A 20 -36.84 13.00 -34.81
C ASP A 20 -37.37 12.12 -33.66
N ARG A 21 -38.46 12.64 -33.12
CA ARG A 21 -39.29 12.07 -32.06
C ARG A 21 -40.19 10.99 -32.63
N LEU A 22 -40.22 9.83 -32.05
CA LEU A 22 -41.35 8.90 -32.22
C LEU A 22 -42.11 8.79 -30.90
N ARG A 23 -43.31 9.30 -30.94
CA ARG A 23 -44.38 9.16 -29.94
C ARG A 23 -45.00 7.76 -30.07
N MET A 24 -45.18 7.08 -28.96
CA MET A 24 -46.14 5.98 -28.84
C MET A 24 -47.44 6.48 -28.21
N PRO A 25 -48.61 5.98 -28.67
CA PRO A 25 -49.91 6.44 -28.20
C PRO A 25 -50.37 5.68 -26.94
N TYR A 26 -50.97 6.44 -26.06
CA TYR A 26 -51.82 5.97 -24.97
C TYR A 26 -53.04 5.24 -25.53
N LEU A 27 -53.36 4.09 -24.99
CA LEU A 27 -54.71 3.54 -25.02
C LEU A 27 -55.24 3.42 -23.59
N TYR A 28 -56.18 4.28 -23.32
CA TYR A 28 -57.09 4.31 -22.19
C TYR A 28 -58.20 3.30 -22.46
N ASN A 29 -58.50 2.42 -21.54
CA ASN A 29 -59.80 1.78 -21.49
C ASN A 29 -60.30 1.70 -20.05
N SER A 30 -61.45 2.33 -19.89
CA SER A 30 -62.25 2.46 -18.69
C SER A 30 -63.20 1.26 -18.55
N ASP A 31 -63.69 1.13 -17.34
CA ASP A 31 -64.88 0.43 -16.86
C ASP A 31 -64.74 -1.03 -16.39
N MET A 32 -64.80 -1.23 -15.09
CA MET A 32 -66.07 -1.65 -14.46
C MET A 32 -66.01 -1.61 -12.93
N GLN A 33 -67.01 -0.93 -12.39
CA GLN A 33 -67.39 -0.89 -10.99
C GLN A 33 -67.99 -2.19 -10.48
N ARG A 34 -67.92 -2.36 -9.13
CA ARG A 34 -68.77 -3.13 -8.22
C ARG A 34 -68.27 -4.50 -7.76
N LYS A 35 -67.84 -4.59 -6.53
CA LYS A 35 -68.70 -4.94 -5.37
C LYS A 35 -67.85 -4.93 -4.08
N ALA A 36 -68.34 -4.21 -3.10
CA ALA A 36 -67.86 -4.25 -1.73
C ALA A 36 -68.26 -5.59 -1.08
N SER A 37 -67.35 -6.16 -0.31
CA SER A 37 -67.69 -7.05 0.79
C SER A 37 -66.65 -6.87 1.89
N PHE A 38 -67.13 -6.39 3.03
CA PHE A 38 -66.45 -6.29 4.30
C PHE A 38 -65.96 -7.66 4.77
N LEU A 39 -64.71 -7.75 5.17
CA LEU A 39 -64.28 -8.66 6.25
C LEU A 39 -63.12 -8.01 7.02
N LEU A 40 -63.36 -7.83 8.30
CA LEU A 40 -62.48 -7.33 9.32
C LEU A 40 -61.46 -8.40 9.72
N LEU A 41 -60.27 -7.91 10.14
CA LEU A 41 -59.17 -8.53 10.93
C LEU A 41 -58.07 -9.29 10.17
N PRO A 42 -56.80 -9.21 10.66
CA PRO A 42 -56.31 -8.42 11.82
C PRO A 42 -55.09 -7.55 11.53
N THR A 43 -55.08 -6.38 12.07
CA THR A 43 -53.92 -5.54 12.40
C THR A 43 -53.08 -6.23 13.48
N PHE A 44 -52.07 -6.99 13.11
CA PHE A 44 -50.96 -7.38 14.06
C PHE A 44 -49.85 -8.13 13.34
N VAL A 45 -49.10 -7.53 12.41
CA VAL A 45 -47.77 -7.99 11.95
C VAL A 45 -46.99 -6.84 11.29
N PHE A 46 -46.92 -5.66 11.84
CA PHE A 46 -46.04 -4.61 11.30
C PHE A 46 -45.15 -3.93 12.35
N ALA A 47 -45.03 -4.53 13.56
CA ALA A 47 -44.20 -3.97 14.63
C ALA A 47 -42.86 -4.72 14.83
N ALA A 48 -42.59 -5.83 14.11
CA ALA A 48 -41.38 -6.64 14.33
C ALA A 48 -40.23 -6.34 13.36
N CYS A 49 -40.45 -5.62 12.25
CA CYS A 49 -39.37 -5.33 11.29
C CYS A 49 -38.69 -3.96 11.48
N ILE A 50 -39.21 -3.10 12.35
CA ILE A 50 -38.57 -1.80 12.62
C ILE A 50 -37.53 -1.90 13.75
N GLY A 51 -37.59 -2.97 14.56
CA GLY A 51 -36.62 -3.18 15.66
C GLY A 51 -35.25 -3.67 15.22
N SER A 52 -35.12 -4.31 14.05
CA SER A 52 -33.85 -4.87 13.58
C SER A 52 -32.96 -3.87 12.84
N ALA A 53 -33.53 -2.77 12.32
CA ALA A 53 -32.75 -1.73 11.65
C ALA A 53 -32.12 -0.72 12.64
N LEU A 54 -32.59 -0.66 13.88
CA LEU A 54 -32.06 0.27 14.90
C LEU A 54 -30.94 -0.33 15.75
N PHE A 55 -30.71 -1.66 15.69
CA PHE A 55 -29.61 -2.31 16.40
C PHE A 55 -28.31 -2.42 15.56
N ALA A 56 -28.35 -2.16 14.25
CA ALA A 56 -27.17 -2.19 13.39
C ALA A 56 -26.30 -0.93 13.47
N GLN A 57 -26.74 0.10 14.18
CA GLN A 57 -26.07 1.41 14.21
C GLN A 57 -25.06 1.59 15.35
N SER A 58 -24.74 0.57 16.14
CA SER A 58 -23.87 0.70 17.31
C SER A 58 -22.58 -0.13 17.30
N LEU A 59 -22.14 -0.65 16.13
CA LEU A 59 -20.89 -1.39 16.04
C LEU A 59 -19.65 -0.50 16.17
N LEU A 60 -19.77 0.80 15.89
CA LEU A 60 -18.72 1.78 16.04
C LEU A 60 -19.20 2.86 17.00
N PRO A 61 -18.66 2.95 18.23
CA PRO A 61 -18.94 4.07 19.11
C PRO A 61 -18.39 5.34 18.47
N ALA A 62 -19.24 6.32 18.24
CA ALA A 62 -18.82 7.61 17.70
C ALA A 62 -17.74 8.22 18.60
N THR A 63 -16.62 8.61 18.01
CA THR A 63 -15.55 9.31 18.71
C THR A 63 -16.07 10.64 19.25
N SER A 64 -15.84 10.93 20.53
CA SER A 64 -16.25 12.16 21.18
C SER A 64 -15.63 13.41 20.53
N ALA A 65 -16.23 14.57 20.71
CA ALA A 65 -15.66 15.83 20.22
C ALA A 65 -14.27 16.11 20.83
N GLU A 66 -14.06 15.72 22.09
CA GLU A 66 -12.78 15.85 22.79
C GLU A 66 -11.71 14.93 22.17
N ASP A 67 -12.04 13.67 21.89
CA ASP A 67 -11.13 12.72 21.25
C ASP A 67 -10.79 13.14 19.82
N ARG A 68 -11.76 13.67 19.06
CA ARG A 68 -11.52 14.25 17.73
C ARG A 68 -10.60 15.47 17.80
N ALA A 69 -10.81 16.35 18.78
CA ALA A 69 -9.93 17.51 18.96
C ALA A 69 -8.50 17.07 19.28
N LEU A 70 -8.32 16.09 20.17
CA LEU A 70 -7.01 15.52 20.49
C LEU A 70 -6.35 14.87 19.26
N ALA A 71 -7.07 14.02 18.51
CA ALA A 71 -6.54 13.37 17.33
C ALA A 71 -6.13 14.39 16.24
N ARG A 72 -6.93 15.44 16.03
CA ARG A 72 -6.60 16.54 15.12
C ARG A 72 -5.37 17.33 15.56
N GLU A 73 -5.23 17.57 16.85
CA GLU A 73 -4.07 18.27 17.43
C GLU A 73 -2.79 17.46 17.23
N ILE A 74 -2.84 16.15 17.50
CA ILE A 74 -1.72 15.22 17.24
C ILE A 74 -1.36 15.21 15.75
N PHE A 75 -2.36 15.10 14.87
CA PHE A 75 -2.13 15.10 13.43
C PHE A 75 -1.47 16.40 12.96
N LYS A 76 -1.98 17.54 13.44
CA LYS A 76 -1.38 18.86 13.17
C LYS A 76 0.08 18.92 13.63
N GLU A 77 0.38 18.51 14.86
CA GLU A 77 1.74 18.50 15.41
C GLU A 77 2.67 17.66 14.55
N LEU A 78 2.24 16.45 14.14
CA LEU A 78 3.04 15.55 13.32
C LEU A 78 3.32 16.14 11.92
N ILE A 79 2.34 16.73 11.25
CA ILE A 79 2.53 17.39 9.95
C ILE A 79 3.52 18.57 10.06
N GLU A 80 3.44 19.33 11.14
CA GLU A 80 4.28 20.53 11.32
C GLU A 80 5.71 20.23 11.77
N ILE A 81 6.02 18.98 12.12
CA ILE A 81 7.39 18.51 12.35
C ILE A 81 7.96 17.94 11.03
N ASN A 82 9.03 18.55 10.52
CA ASN A 82 9.74 18.03 9.35
C ASN A 82 10.53 16.77 9.73
N THR A 83 10.12 15.63 9.19
CA THR A 83 10.72 14.30 9.45
C THR A 83 11.37 13.70 8.21
N THR A 84 11.67 14.51 7.20
CA THR A 84 12.39 14.07 5.97
C THR A 84 13.81 13.61 6.28
N ASP A 85 14.36 12.72 5.45
CA ASP A 85 15.79 12.37 5.49
C ASP A 85 16.64 13.44 4.80
N THR A 86 16.57 14.67 5.33
CA THR A 86 17.36 15.82 4.90
C THR A 86 18.07 16.46 6.11
N PRO A 87 19.03 17.37 5.92
CA PRO A 87 19.65 18.08 7.03
C PRO A 87 18.65 18.85 7.92
N LEU A 88 17.49 19.24 7.39
CA LEU A 88 16.44 19.97 8.11
C LEU A 88 15.44 19.05 8.83
N GLY A 89 15.31 17.79 8.39
CA GLY A 89 14.37 16.86 8.99
C GLY A 89 14.97 16.11 10.20
N ASN A 90 14.11 15.71 11.12
CA ASN A 90 14.51 14.96 12.32
C ASN A 90 13.33 14.14 12.86
N VAL A 91 13.34 12.84 12.63
CA VAL A 91 12.31 11.91 13.10
C VAL A 91 12.23 11.90 14.63
N SER A 92 13.38 11.97 15.32
CA SER A 92 13.41 11.95 16.79
C SER A 92 12.66 13.11 17.44
N THR A 93 12.46 14.22 16.72
CA THR A 93 11.63 15.33 17.22
C THR A 93 10.16 14.91 17.32
N ALA A 94 9.65 14.20 16.32
CA ALA A 94 8.27 13.72 16.29
C ALA A 94 8.06 12.57 17.29
N THR A 95 8.95 11.57 17.30
CA THR A 95 8.83 10.44 18.25
C THR A 95 8.95 10.89 19.70
N ALA A 96 9.82 11.88 20.01
CA ALA A 96 9.93 12.46 21.35
C ALA A 96 8.69 13.30 21.74
N ALA A 97 8.04 13.96 20.78
CA ALA A 97 6.78 14.66 21.05
C ALA A 97 5.66 13.67 21.42
N MET A 98 5.56 12.56 20.68
CA MET A 98 4.60 11.49 21.00
C MET A 98 4.94 10.78 22.30
N GLN A 99 6.21 10.52 22.60
CA GLN A 99 6.63 9.98 23.88
C GLN A 99 6.12 10.83 25.06
N ARG A 100 6.28 12.15 24.97
CA ARG A 100 5.78 13.06 26.03
C ARG A 100 4.28 12.93 26.23
N ARG A 101 3.49 12.85 25.13
CA ARG A 101 2.03 12.68 25.22
C ARG A 101 1.63 11.42 25.97
N PHE A 102 2.33 10.30 25.74
CA PHE A 102 2.08 9.05 26.45
C PHE A 102 2.48 9.13 27.95
N LEU A 103 3.65 9.71 28.24
CA LEU A 103 4.09 9.88 29.63
C LEU A 103 3.18 10.84 30.39
N ASP A 104 2.77 11.96 29.80
CA ASP A 104 1.84 12.93 30.38
C ASP A 104 0.45 12.34 30.61
N ALA A 105 0.04 11.37 29.79
CA ALA A 105 -1.19 10.61 29.97
C ALA A 105 -1.10 9.52 31.05
N GLY A 106 0.08 9.30 31.65
CA GLY A 106 0.29 8.37 32.75
C GLY A 106 0.66 6.95 32.37
N PHE A 107 1.11 6.71 31.12
CA PHE A 107 1.71 5.42 30.76
C PHE A 107 2.99 5.19 31.60
N PRO A 108 3.23 3.94 32.08
CA PRO A 108 4.47 3.61 32.75
C PRO A 108 5.69 3.87 31.85
N ALA A 109 6.76 4.47 32.40
CA ALA A 109 7.94 4.82 31.64
C ALA A 109 8.66 3.61 31.02
N GLU A 110 8.56 2.43 31.63
CA GLU A 110 9.06 1.16 31.09
C GLU A 110 8.27 0.69 29.87
N ASP A 111 7.06 1.16 29.68
CA ASP A 111 6.18 0.83 28.55
C ASP A 111 6.23 1.86 27.41
N VAL A 112 7.01 2.95 27.58
CA VAL A 112 7.16 4.03 26.60
C VAL A 112 8.64 4.21 26.26
N ARG A 113 9.12 3.47 25.27
CA ARG A 113 10.55 3.34 24.98
C ARG A 113 10.92 4.12 23.73
N LEU A 114 11.79 5.14 23.92
CA LEU A 114 12.42 5.89 22.84
C LEU A 114 13.83 5.35 22.63
N LEU A 115 14.14 4.78 21.46
CA LEU A 115 15.38 4.11 21.14
C LEU A 115 15.65 4.08 19.63
N GLY A 116 16.92 4.10 19.26
CA GLY A 116 17.29 4.09 17.84
C GLY A 116 18.78 4.10 17.61
N PRO A 117 19.21 3.94 16.37
CA PRO A 117 20.64 3.83 16.00
C PRO A 117 21.41 5.15 16.23
N ASN A 118 20.76 6.29 16.24
CA ASN A 118 21.37 7.59 16.47
C ASN A 118 20.35 8.63 16.97
N ALA A 119 20.84 9.82 17.32
CA ALA A 119 20.02 10.88 17.92
C ALA A 119 18.94 11.49 17.01
N ARG A 120 18.98 11.26 15.68
CA ARG A 120 18.00 11.80 14.72
C ARG A 120 17.01 10.75 14.22
N LYS A 121 17.27 9.47 14.49
CA LYS A 121 16.54 8.32 13.96
C LYS A 121 16.10 7.40 15.12
N GLN A 122 15.39 8.00 16.09
CA GLN A 122 14.84 7.24 17.21
C GLN A 122 13.43 6.80 16.90
N ASN A 123 13.14 5.55 17.23
CA ASN A 123 11.83 4.94 17.18
C ASN A 123 11.14 5.08 18.53
N LEU A 124 9.83 5.11 18.54
CA LEU A 124 9.04 5.06 19.78
C LEU A 124 8.26 3.74 19.81
N VAL A 125 8.45 2.97 20.88
CA VAL A 125 7.65 1.75 21.14
C VAL A 125 6.83 1.96 22.41
N VAL A 126 5.51 1.84 22.28
CA VAL A 126 4.54 1.98 23.37
C VAL A 126 3.80 0.67 23.56
N ARG A 127 3.65 0.23 24.82
CA ARG A 127 2.96 -1.00 25.17
C ARG A 127 1.76 -0.71 26.07
N LEU A 128 0.57 -1.11 25.64
CA LEU A 128 -0.62 -1.20 26.48
C LEU A 128 -0.74 -2.64 26.98
N ARG A 129 -0.49 -2.83 28.27
CA ARG A 129 -0.40 -4.16 28.87
C ARG A 129 -1.76 -4.82 29.06
N ALA A 130 -1.78 -6.13 28.91
CA ALA A 130 -2.91 -6.98 29.25
C ALA A 130 -3.33 -6.84 30.73
N ALA A 131 -4.58 -7.21 31.01
CA ALA A 131 -5.13 -7.19 32.39
C ALA A 131 -4.39 -8.14 33.33
N GLU A 132 -4.05 -9.32 32.82
CA GLU A 132 -3.31 -10.39 33.46
C GLU A 132 -2.10 -10.77 32.60
N PRO A 133 -1.13 -11.51 33.11
CA PRO A 133 -0.04 -11.98 32.26
C PRO A 133 -0.60 -12.69 31.01
N ALA A 134 -0.35 -12.09 29.86
CA ALA A 134 -0.88 -12.57 28.59
C ALA A 134 -0.38 -13.99 28.28
N THR A 135 -1.27 -14.86 27.87
CA THR A 135 -0.92 -16.21 27.37
C THR A 135 -0.67 -16.22 25.87
N GLN A 136 -1.11 -15.19 25.19
CA GLN A 136 -0.96 -15.00 23.75
C GLN A 136 0.11 -13.94 23.46
N LYS A 137 0.73 -14.05 22.27
CA LYS A 137 1.65 -13.02 21.79
C LYS A 137 0.91 -11.70 21.55
N PRO A 138 1.62 -10.55 21.72
CA PRO A 138 1.08 -9.22 21.44
C PRO A 138 0.56 -9.07 20.01
N VAL A 139 -0.24 -8.02 19.78
CA VAL A 139 -0.50 -7.43 18.47
C VAL A 139 0.37 -6.19 18.33
N LEU A 140 1.05 -6.04 17.20
CA LEU A 140 1.85 -4.87 16.88
C LEU A 140 1.15 -3.99 15.85
N PHE A 141 0.95 -2.72 16.17
CA PHE A 141 0.63 -1.65 15.21
C PHE A 141 1.94 -0.97 14.83
N LEU A 142 2.24 -0.94 13.55
CA LEU A 142 3.50 -0.42 13.00
C LEU A 142 3.21 0.76 12.09
N CYS A 143 3.87 1.90 12.33
CA CYS A 143 3.74 3.08 11.46
C CYS A 143 5.10 3.75 11.32
N HIS A 144 5.38 4.34 10.16
CA HIS A 144 6.57 5.15 9.98
C HIS A 144 6.28 6.65 10.16
N MET A 145 7.22 7.34 10.78
CA MET A 145 7.10 8.75 11.15
C MET A 145 7.77 9.69 10.14
N ASP A 146 8.67 9.15 9.31
CA ASP A 146 9.36 9.93 8.29
C ASP A 146 8.46 10.14 7.07
N VAL A 147 8.88 11.05 6.21
CA VAL A 147 8.17 11.39 4.98
C VAL A 147 9.17 11.74 3.89
N VAL A 148 8.82 11.49 2.64
CA VAL A 148 9.63 11.91 1.49
C VAL A 148 9.80 13.43 1.45
N GLN A 149 10.88 13.89 0.86
CA GLN A 149 11.18 15.31 0.69
C GLN A 149 10.05 16.04 -0.06
N ALA A 150 9.72 17.24 0.41
CA ALA A 150 8.78 18.14 -0.23
C ALA A 150 9.43 19.52 -0.44
N LEU A 151 9.52 19.97 -1.68
CA LEU A 151 10.07 21.28 -2.02
C LEU A 151 8.96 22.33 -1.96
N ARG A 152 9.13 23.37 -1.13
CA ARG A 152 8.14 24.45 -0.99
C ARG A 152 7.75 25.10 -2.32
N SER A 153 8.68 25.16 -3.28
CA SER A 153 8.44 25.72 -4.63
C SER A 153 7.41 24.93 -5.44
N ASP A 154 7.22 23.67 -5.14
CA ASP A 154 6.36 22.76 -5.91
C ASP A 154 4.92 22.71 -5.36
N TRP A 155 4.73 23.25 -4.14
CA TRP A 155 3.47 23.19 -3.41
C TRP A 155 2.73 24.52 -3.41
N SER A 156 1.40 24.48 -3.48
CA SER A 156 0.55 25.67 -3.35
C SER A 156 0.52 26.23 -1.92
N THR A 157 0.70 25.35 -0.91
CA THR A 157 0.84 25.68 0.52
C THR A 157 2.22 25.26 1.03
N ASP A 158 2.57 25.59 2.28
CA ASP A 158 3.77 25.03 2.90
C ASP A 158 3.52 23.55 3.21
N PRO A 159 4.37 22.59 2.74
CA PRO A 159 4.18 21.17 2.98
C PRO A 159 4.25 20.78 4.47
N PHE A 160 4.91 21.58 5.31
CA PHE A 160 5.01 21.36 6.76
C PHE A 160 4.14 22.34 7.56
N GLN A 161 3.06 22.82 6.96
CA GLN A 161 1.99 23.54 7.63
C GLN A 161 0.67 22.78 7.46
N PHE A 162 0.06 22.42 8.59
CA PHE A 162 -1.24 21.75 8.57
C PHE A 162 -2.34 22.74 8.16
N VAL A 163 -2.97 22.50 7.01
CA VAL A 163 -4.03 23.35 6.47
C VAL A 163 -5.30 22.54 6.31
N GLU A 164 -6.40 23.02 6.91
CA GLU A 164 -7.74 22.47 6.66
C GLU A 164 -8.49 23.39 5.70
N LYS A 165 -8.84 22.87 4.54
CA LYS A 165 -9.48 23.65 3.48
C LYS A 165 -10.32 22.75 2.56
N ASP A 166 -11.50 23.23 2.16
CA ASP A 166 -12.38 22.57 1.17
C ASP A 166 -12.69 21.10 1.51
N GLY A 167 -12.78 20.74 2.80
CA GLY A 167 -13.04 19.39 3.27
C GLY A 167 -11.83 18.45 3.29
N TYR A 168 -10.62 18.98 3.12
CA TYR A 168 -9.37 18.22 3.16
C TYR A 168 -8.39 18.79 4.19
N TYR A 169 -7.56 17.90 4.74
CA TYR A 169 -6.31 18.24 5.41
C TYR A 169 -5.17 18.20 4.41
N TYR A 170 -4.40 19.28 4.32
CA TYR A 170 -3.22 19.39 3.45
C TYR A 170 -1.95 19.38 4.29
N GLY A 171 -0.90 18.76 3.76
CA GLY A 171 0.45 18.70 4.31
C GLY A 171 1.17 17.41 3.89
N ARG A 172 2.49 17.41 3.88
CA ARG A 172 3.29 16.21 3.61
C ARG A 172 3.11 15.18 4.73
N GLY A 173 2.73 13.95 4.38
CA GLY A 173 2.39 12.89 5.32
C GLY A 173 0.89 12.81 5.65
N THR A 174 0.03 13.58 4.95
CA THR A 174 -1.42 13.49 5.19
C THR A 174 -2.02 12.20 4.66
N GLN A 175 -1.46 11.60 3.60
CA GLN A 175 -1.81 10.27 3.11
C GLN A 175 -0.81 9.22 3.59
N ASP A 176 0.47 9.56 3.63
CA ASP A 176 1.56 8.65 3.84
C ASP A 176 2.54 9.18 4.91
N MET A 177 2.49 8.67 6.18
CA MET A 177 1.32 8.01 6.77
C MET A 177 1.00 8.61 8.14
N LYS A 178 1.30 9.93 8.36
CA LYS A 178 1.10 10.63 9.64
C LYS A 178 -0.37 10.70 10.08
N ASN A 179 -1.32 10.49 9.17
CA ASN A 179 -2.73 10.30 9.51
C ASN A 179 -2.92 9.07 10.41
N SER A 180 -2.30 7.95 10.05
CA SER A 180 -2.38 6.68 10.78
C SER A 180 -1.58 6.75 12.07
N ASP A 181 -0.41 7.39 12.07
CA ASP A 181 0.33 7.73 13.30
C ASP A 181 -0.59 8.44 14.30
N ALA A 182 -1.23 9.52 13.87
CA ALA A 182 -2.09 10.34 14.72
C ALA A 182 -3.32 9.58 15.21
N ALA A 183 -3.96 8.80 14.34
CA ALA A 183 -5.12 8.00 14.70
C ALA A 183 -4.79 6.92 15.74
N LEU A 184 -3.65 6.23 15.59
CA LEU A 184 -3.22 5.20 16.52
C LEU A 184 -2.70 5.77 17.83
N VAL A 185 -1.93 6.86 17.82
CA VAL A 185 -1.53 7.57 19.05
C VAL A 185 -2.76 7.99 19.83
N ALA A 186 -3.75 8.65 19.19
CA ALA A 186 -4.99 9.06 19.84
C ALA A 186 -5.80 7.86 20.37
N THR A 187 -5.83 6.74 19.61
CA THR A 187 -6.48 5.49 20.02
C THR A 187 -5.85 4.93 21.29
N PHE A 188 -4.53 4.80 21.37
CA PHE A 188 -3.85 4.27 22.55
C PHE A 188 -4.03 5.18 23.78
N LEU A 189 -3.94 6.49 23.59
CA LEU A 189 -4.21 7.47 24.66
C LEU A 189 -5.64 7.35 25.18
N ARG A 190 -6.61 7.21 24.29
CA ARG A 190 -8.03 7.02 24.64
C ARG A 190 -8.24 5.71 25.40
N LEU A 191 -7.72 4.58 24.90
CA LEU A 191 -7.84 3.27 25.56
C LEU A 191 -7.25 3.31 26.98
N HIS A 192 -6.09 3.95 27.15
CA HIS A 192 -5.48 4.10 28.47
C HIS A 192 -6.33 4.97 29.41
N ARG A 193 -6.83 6.11 28.95
CA ARG A 193 -7.71 7.01 29.72
C ARG A 193 -9.00 6.31 30.15
N GLU A 194 -9.58 5.48 29.29
CA GLU A 194 -10.78 4.68 29.58
C GLU A 194 -10.49 3.50 30.54
N GLY A 195 -9.23 3.26 30.90
CA GLY A 195 -8.82 2.13 31.74
C GLY A 195 -9.00 0.77 31.05
N TYR A 196 -9.00 0.76 29.69
CA TYR A 196 -9.11 -0.47 28.93
C TYR A 196 -7.97 -1.43 29.23
N ARG A 197 -8.28 -2.69 29.46
CA ARG A 197 -7.33 -3.77 29.76
C ARG A 197 -7.55 -4.91 28.78
N PRO A 198 -6.72 -5.04 27.74
CA PRO A 198 -6.82 -6.13 26.77
C PRO A 198 -6.46 -7.49 27.38
N ARG A 199 -6.78 -8.57 26.69
CA ARG A 199 -6.39 -9.95 27.08
C ARG A 199 -4.96 -10.27 26.63
N ARG A 200 -4.44 -9.57 25.63
CA ARG A 200 -3.05 -9.59 25.16
C ARG A 200 -2.49 -8.19 25.06
N ASP A 201 -1.20 -8.05 25.16
CA ASP A 201 -0.57 -6.73 25.00
C ASP A 201 -0.83 -6.17 23.59
N LEU A 202 -1.10 -4.86 23.53
CA LEU A 202 -1.07 -4.11 22.29
C LEU A 202 0.19 -3.26 22.26
N ILE A 203 0.91 -3.31 21.15
CA ILE A 203 2.15 -2.55 20.93
C ILE A 203 1.92 -1.56 19.81
N LEU A 204 2.37 -0.32 19.97
CA LEU A 204 2.48 0.68 18.91
C LEU A 204 3.96 0.98 18.71
N ALA A 205 4.47 0.75 17.50
CA ALA A 205 5.81 1.15 17.09
C ALA A 205 5.73 2.25 16.04
N LEU A 206 6.34 3.40 16.34
CA LEU A 206 6.49 4.53 15.43
C LEU A 206 7.96 4.58 14.99
N THR A 207 8.22 4.30 13.72
CA THR A 207 9.55 4.02 13.18
C THR A 207 10.13 5.15 12.34
N ALA A 208 11.41 5.08 12.04
CA ALA A 208 12.15 6.04 11.22
C ALA A 208 12.64 5.39 9.93
N ASP A 209 12.86 6.21 8.88
CA ASP A 209 13.55 5.84 7.63
C ASP A 209 12.90 4.68 6.86
N GLU A 210 11.56 4.66 6.78
CA GLU A 210 10.85 3.82 5.82
C GLU A 210 11.04 4.38 4.41
N GLU A 211 10.77 5.68 4.25
CA GLU A 211 10.77 6.44 2.99
C GLU A 211 12.16 6.70 2.41
N GLY A 212 13.18 6.40 3.17
CA GLY A 212 14.57 6.58 2.76
C GLY A 212 15.50 6.88 3.93
N GLY A 213 16.78 6.70 3.70
CA GLY A 213 17.80 6.83 4.73
C GLY A 213 18.58 5.53 4.92
N GLN A 214 19.46 5.53 5.90
CA GLN A 214 20.35 4.38 6.14
C GLN A 214 19.96 3.59 7.40
N PHE A 215 18.95 4.05 8.13
CA PHE A 215 18.67 3.59 9.48
C PHE A 215 17.20 3.20 9.67
N ASN A 216 16.66 2.42 8.73
CA ASN A 216 15.26 1.96 8.79
C ASN A 216 14.94 1.38 10.18
N GLY A 217 13.96 1.97 10.85
CA GLY A 217 13.64 1.73 12.25
C GLY A 217 13.02 0.37 12.51
N ALA A 218 12.14 -0.10 11.62
CA ALA A 218 11.51 -1.42 11.72
C ALA A 218 12.56 -2.53 11.62
N LYS A 219 13.45 -2.44 10.61
CA LYS A 219 14.60 -3.33 10.45
C LYS A 219 15.48 -3.33 11.69
N TRP A 220 15.81 -2.13 12.20
CA TRP A 220 16.66 -1.99 13.37
C TRP A 220 16.04 -2.59 14.63
N LEU A 221 14.73 -2.37 14.86
CA LEU A 221 14.00 -2.96 15.99
C LEU A 221 13.98 -4.49 15.91
N VAL A 222 13.67 -5.06 14.74
CA VAL A 222 13.66 -6.51 14.53
C VAL A 222 15.04 -7.13 14.79
N GLN A 223 16.12 -6.43 14.41
CA GLN A 223 17.49 -6.94 14.54
C GLN A 223 18.08 -6.79 15.93
N HIS A 224 17.74 -5.72 16.67
CA HIS A 224 18.43 -5.35 17.91
C HIS A 224 17.52 -5.38 19.15
N HIS A 225 16.19 -5.27 18.97
CA HIS A 225 15.22 -5.16 20.06
C HIS A 225 13.95 -5.96 19.77
N ARG A 226 14.13 -7.16 19.21
CA ARG A 226 13.00 -8.02 18.86
C ARG A 226 12.03 -8.24 20.01
N GLU A 227 12.52 -8.32 21.23
CA GLU A 227 11.72 -8.50 22.44
C GLU A 227 10.68 -7.40 22.67
N LEU A 228 10.89 -6.21 22.10
CA LEU A 228 9.93 -5.10 22.18
C LEU A 228 8.83 -5.17 21.13
N VAL A 229 9.09 -5.84 20.00
CA VAL A 229 8.22 -5.85 18.81
C VAL A 229 7.81 -7.27 18.36
N ASP A 230 8.19 -8.33 19.11
CA ASP A 230 7.73 -9.68 18.78
C ASP A 230 6.23 -9.79 19.00
N ALA A 231 5.49 -10.22 17.98
CA ALA A 231 4.04 -10.22 17.95
C ALA A 231 3.48 -11.48 17.29
N ALA A 232 2.20 -11.73 17.47
CA ALA A 232 1.47 -12.77 16.73
C ALA A 232 1.35 -12.37 15.25
N TYR A 233 1.07 -11.11 15.01
CA TYR A 233 0.98 -10.46 13.70
C TYR A 233 1.15 -8.94 13.83
N VAL A 234 1.42 -8.29 12.71
CA VAL A 234 1.57 -6.84 12.58
C VAL A 234 0.37 -6.27 11.83
N ILE A 235 -0.13 -5.13 12.30
CA ILE A 235 -1.05 -4.26 11.56
C ILE A 235 -0.24 -3.03 11.13
N ASN A 236 0.01 -2.91 9.83
CA ASN A 236 0.75 -1.79 9.24
C ASN A 236 -0.17 -0.98 8.32
N PRO A 237 -0.76 0.15 8.76
CA PRO A 237 -1.69 0.92 7.95
C PRO A 237 -1.03 1.79 6.86
N ASP A 238 0.17 1.45 6.46
CA ASP A 238 0.91 2.08 5.37
C ASP A 238 0.36 1.71 3.99
N ALA A 239 -0.17 0.50 3.86
CA ALA A 239 -0.82 0.02 2.66
C ALA A 239 -2.28 -0.40 2.91
N GLY A 240 -3.01 -0.67 1.85
CA GLY A 240 -4.42 -1.03 1.91
C GLY A 240 -5.33 0.13 2.32
N GLY A 241 -6.61 0.00 2.07
CA GLY A 241 -7.58 1.05 2.36
C GLY A 241 -8.88 0.86 1.59
N VAL A 242 -9.62 1.95 1.38
CA VAL A 242 -10.88 1.94 0.66
C VAL A 242 -10.75 2.77 -0.61
N GLU A 243 -11.03 2.15 -1.73
CA GLU A 243 -10.99 2.80 -3.02
C GLU A 243 -12.34 3.43 -3.36
N LEU A 244 -12.30 4.69 -3.81
CA LEU A 244 -13.45 5.41 -4.34
C LEU A 244 -13.29 5.63 -5.86
N ASP A 245 -14.41 5.58 -6.57
CA ASP A 245 -14.53 5.94 -7.98
C ASP A 245 -15.69 6.93 -8.14
N HIS A 246 -15.40 8.21 -8.32
CA HIS A 246 -16.37 9.31 -8.37
C HIS A 246 -17.32 9.33 -7.16
N GLY A 247 -16.79 9.23 -5.95
CA GLY A 247 -17.51 9.22 -4.66
C GLY A 247 -18.21 7.89 -4.36
N ARG A 248 -18.10 6.90 -5.24
CA ARG A 248 -18.67 5.57 -5.04
C ARG A 248 -17.60 4.65 -4.44
N VAL A 249 -17.94 3.99 -3.35
CA VAL A 249 -17.10 2.97 -2.73
C VAL A 249 -16.98 1.76 -3.66
N VAL A 250 -15.77 1.31 -3.96
CA VAL A 250 -15.48 0.21 -4.90
C VAL A 250 -15.10 -1.05 -4.14
N VAL A 251 -14.01 -1.00 -3.40
CA VAL A 251 -13.42 -2.14 -2.71
C VAL A 251 -12.66 -1.66 -1.46
N ALA A 252 -12.49 -2.53 -0.49
CA ALA A 252 -11.51 -2.38 0.57
C ALA A 252 -10.41 -3.42 0.38
N ASP A 253 -9.22 -2.96 0.05
CA ASP A 253 -8.05 -3.80 -0.14
C ASP A 253 -7.26 -3.87 1.16
N VAL A 254 -6.89 -5.09 1.54
CA VAL A 254 -6.10 -5.38 2.73
C VAL A 254 -4.80 -6.01 2.28
N GLU A 255 -3.69 -5.32 2.43
CA GLU A 255 -2.39 -5.95 2.22
C GLU A 255 -2.26 -7.15 3.16
N ALA A 256 -1.96 -8.31 2.63
CA ALA A 256 -1.72 -9.52 3.40
C ALA A 256 -0.34 -10.14 3.07
N THR A 257 0.37 -9.56 2.14
CA THR A 257 1.76 -9.80 1.79
C THR A 257 2.23 -8.73 0.81
N GLU A 258 3.53 -8.61 0.63
CA GLU A 258 4.14 -7.69 -0.33
C GLU A 258 5.25 -8.38 -1.12
N LYS A 259 5.64 -7.79 -2.25
CA LYS A 259 6.79 -8.23 -3.02
C LYS A 259 8.09 -7.71 -2.43
N VAL A 260 9.15 -8.49 -2.56
CA VAL A 260 10.48 -8.07 -2.10
C VAL A 260 11.11 -7.15 -3.15
N TYR A 261 11.40 -5.92 -2.75
CA TYR A 261 12.17 -4.97 -3.56
C TYR A 261 13.63 -5.39 -3.67
N SER A 262 14.21 -5.35 -4.85
CA SER A 262 15.64 -5.60 -5.04
C SER A 262 16.18 -4.92 -6.29
N ASP A 263 17.30 -4.22 -6.15
CA ASP A 263 18.02 -3.63 -7.26
C ASP A 263 19.26 -4.44 -7.64
N PHE A 264 19.46 -4.59 -8.95
CA PHE A 264 20.65 -5.24 -9.50
C PHE A 264 21.35 -4.33 -10.49
N GLN A 265 22.66 -4.14 -10.31
CA GLN A 265 23.50 -3.46 -11.28
C GLN A 265 24.05 -4.46 -12.29
N ILE A 266 23.67 -4.29 -13.55
CA ILE A 266 24.21 -5.04 -14.68
C ILE A 266 25.31 -4.22 -15.31
N THR A 267 26.52 -4.79 -15.43
CA THR A 267 27.66 -4.08 -16.00
C THR A 267 28.29 -4.92 -17.11
N ALA A 268 28.40 -4.33 -18.29
CA ALA A 268 29.22 -4.81 -19.39
C ALA A 268 30.55 -4.04 -19.41
N THR A 269 31.66 -4.75 -19.61
CA THR A 269 32.99 -4.15 -19.73
C THR A 269 33.66 -4.55 -21.05
N ASN A 270 34.40 -3.61 -21.65
CA ASN A 270 35.11 -3.82 -22.91
C ASN A 270 36.45 -3.06 -22.89
N ARG A 271 37.41 -3.47 -23.72
CA ARG A 271 38.70 -2.77 -23.81
C ARG A 271 38.61 -1.36 -24.39
N GLY A 272 37.46 -1.00 -25.03
CA GLY A 272 37.30 0.27 -25.71
C GLY A 272 38.11 0.34 -27.02
N GLY A 273 38.29 1.57 -27.53
CA GLY A 273 39.05 1.81 -28.77
C GLY A 273 38.61 3.12 -29.45
N HIS A 274 39.21 3.40 -30.60
CA HIS A 274 38.87 4.55 -31.43
C HIS A 274 37.60 4.27 -32.25
N SER A 275 36.63 5.14 -32.27
CA SER A 275 35.32 4.94 -32.91
C SER A 275 35.41 4.78 -34.45
N SER A 276 36.49 5.29 -35.09
CA SER A 276 36.71 5.07 -36.52
C SER A 276 37.08 3.63 -36.88
N LEU A 277 37.38 2.79 -35.89
CA LEU A 277 37.67 1.38 -36.05
C LEU A 277 36.59 0.55 -35.32
N PRO A 278 35.35 0.51 -35.85
CA PRO A 278 34.23 -0.15 -35.16
C PRO A 278 34.48 -1.65 -35.04
N ARG A 279 34.07 -2.20 -33.90
CA ARG A 279 34.20 -3.63 -33.61
C ARG A 279 32.82 -4.19 -33.23
N PRO A 280 32.60 -5.50 -33.50
CA PRO A 280 31.34 -6.13 -33.09
C PRO A 280 31.20 -6.23 -31.55
N ASP A 281 32.33 -6.31 -30.80
CA ASP A 281 32.36 -6.33 -29.35
C ASP A 281 32.32 -4.87 -28.81
N ASN A 282 31.26 -4.52 -28.11
CA ASN A 282 31.01 -3.17 -27.61
C ASN A 282 30.20 -3.27 -26.33
N ALA A 283 30.64 -2.62 -25.26
CA ALA A 283 29.95 -2.70 -23.94
C ALA A 283 28.46 -2.27 -24.02
N ILE A 284 28.13 -1.27 -24.84
CA ILE A 284 26.74 -0.86 -25.05
C ILE A 284 25.93 -1.98 -25.72
N TYR A 285 26.49 -2.62 -26.77
CA TYR A 285 25.78 -3.68 -27.50
C TYR A 285 25.58 -4.93 -26.62
N GLU A 286 26.58 -5.30 -25.83
CA GLU A 286 26.52 -6.41 -24.88
C GLU A 286 25.45 -6.17 -23.80
N LEU A 287 25.43 -4.97 -23.18
CA LEU A 287 24.40 -4.60 -22.22
C LEU A 287 23.00 -4.56 -22.85
N THR A 288 22.87 -3.95 -24.02
CA THR A 288 21.58 -3.85 -24.73
C THR A 288 21.04 -5.24 -25.09
N ALA A 289 21.89 -6.16 -25.50
CA ALA A 289 21.49 -7.54 -25.79
C ALA A 289 20.94 -8.25 -24.54
N ALA A 290 21.53 -8.01 -23.36
CA ALA A 290 21.03 -8.52 -22.09
C ALA A 290 19.68 -7.90 -21.72
N LEU A 291 19.56 -6.58 -21.83
CA LEU A 291 18.31 -5.87 -21.53
C LEU A 291 17.17 -6.28 -22.49
N ASN A 292 17.47 -6.55 -23.75
CA ASN A 292 16.49 -7.09 -24.70
C ASN A 292 16.00 -8.49 -24.30
N LYS A 293 16.89 -9.36 -23.77
CA LYS A 293 16.46 -10.65 -23.23
C LYS A 293 15.53 -10.45 -22.03
N LEU A 294 15.87 -9.54 -21.13
CA LEU A 294 15.03 -9.22 -19.96
C LEU A 294 13.66 -8.66 -20.38
N ALA A 295 13.62 -7.79 -21.36
CA ALA A 295 12.40 -7.13 -21.80
C ALA A 295 11.31 -8.08 -22.33
N VAL A 296 11.71 -9.28 -22.79
CA VAL A 296 10.80 -10.31 -23.30
C VAL A 296 10.71 -11.54 -22.40
N TYR A 297 11.42 -11.52 -21.27
CA TYR A 297 11.42 -12.63 -20.32
C TYR A 297 10.24 -12.50 -19.36
N SER A 298 9.46 -13.55 -19.24
CA SER A 298 8.46 -13.69 -18.18
C SER A 298 8.99 -14.68 -17.13
N PHE A 299 9.05 -14.23 -15.89
CA PHE A 299 9.31 -15.14 -14.78
C PHE A 299 8.21 -16.20 -14.68
N PRO A 300 8.44 -17.33 -14.03
CA PRO A 300 7.43 -18.36 -13.86
C PRO A 300 6.13 -17.79 -13.24
N PHE A 301 5.00 -18.39 -13.63
CA PHE A 301 3.71 -18.13 -12.98
C PHE A 301 3.74 -18.67 -11.56
N GLU A 302 3.30 -17.84 -10.63
CA GLU A 302 3.20 -18.16 -9.22
C GLU A 302 1.86 -17.71 -8.62
N MET A 303 1.42 -18.40 -7.58
CA MET A 303 0.19 -18.08 -6.85
C MET A 303 0.30 -18.59 -5.40
N ASN A 304 0.11 -17.70 -4.46
CA ASN A 304 -0.04 -18.02 -3.04
C ASN A 304 -1.52 -17.93 -2.59
N ASP A 305 -1.81 -18.17 -1.32
CA ASP A 305 -3.19 -18.15 -0.82
C ASP A 305 -3.81 -16.75 -0.85
N VAL A 306 -3.00 -15.70 -0.70
CA VAL A 306 -3.44 -14.30 -0.78
C VAL A 306 -3.86 -13.97 -2.22
N THR A 307 -2.97 -14.16 -3.20
CA THR A 307 -3.27 -13.88 -4.61
C THR A 307 -4.40 -14.78 -5.14
N ARG A 308 -4.49 -16.01 -4.66
CA ARG A 308 -5.62 -16.90 -4.97
C ARG A 308 -6.95 -16.35 -4.46
N THR A 309 -6.96 -15.78 -3.25
CA THR A 309 -8.17 -15.19 -2.66
C THR A 309 -8.53 -13.89 -3.39
N TYR A 310 -7.55 -13.06 -3.69
CA TYR A 310 -7.69 -11.85 -4.51
C TYR A 310 -8.39 -12.17 -5.84
N PHE A 311 -7.84 -13.09 -6.63
CA PHE A 311 -8.43 -13.45 -7.92
C PHE A 311 -9.84 -14.09 -7.79
N LYS A 312 -10.12 -14.85 -6.74
CA LYS A 312 -11.48 -15.36 -6.49
C LYS A 312 -12.48 -14.24 -6.28
N ASN A 313 -12.11 -13.20 -5.54
CA ASN A 313 -13.00 -12.07 -5.25
C ASN A 313 -13.26 -11.21 -6.49
N LEU A 314 -12.30 -11.12 -7.42
CA LEU A 314 -12.46 -10.38 -8.67
C LEU A 314 -13.45 -11.00 -9.65
N ILE A 315 -13.75 -12.30 -9.58
CA ILE A 315 -14.61 -13.00 -10.57
C ILE A 315 -15.96 -12.33 -10.76
N GLY A 316 -16.55 -11.79 -9.70
CA GLY A 316 -17.85 -11.13 -9.72
C GLY A 316 -17.83 -9.67 -10.22
N GLN A 317 -16.65 -9.07 -10.30
CA GLN A 317 -16.45 -7.65 -10.62
C GLN A 317 -15.96 -7.47 -12.06
N GLU A 318 -15.29 -8.47 -12.61
CA GLU A 318 -14.64 -8.42 -13.91
C GLU A 318 -15.55 -8.74 -15.10
N LYS A 319 -15.13 -8.28 -16.29
CA LYS A 319 -15.81 -8.58 -17.56
C LYS A 319 -15.75 -10.07 -17.87
N SER A 320 -16.65 -10.56 -18.69
CA SER A 320 -16.87 -11.98 -18.94
C SER A 320 -15.60 -12.76 -19.36
N GLN A 321 -14.72 -12.18 -20.20
CA GLN A 321 -13.48 -12.85 -20.62
C GLN A 321 -12.46 -12.91 -19.49
N THR A 322 -12.20 -11.78 -18.82
CA THR A 322 -11.28 -11.71 -17.66
C THR A 322 -11.75 -12.67 -16.56
N ALA A 323 -13.04 -12.67 -16.22
CA ALA A 323 -13.60 -13.60 -15.24
C ALA A 323 -13.42 -15.08 -15.65
N THR A 324 -13.49 -15.38 -16.96
CA THR A 324 -13.25 -16.74 -17.49
C THR A 324 -11.79 -17.13 -17.32
N ASP A 325 -10.87 -16.23 -17.65
CA ASP A 325 -9.44 -16.47 -17.53
C ASP A 325 -9.01 -16.59 -16.05
N ILE A 326 -9.59 -15.78 -15.16
CA ILE A 326 -9.36 -15.91 -13.72
C ILE A 326 -9.81 -17.30 -13.22
N ARG A 327 -10.98 -17.80 -13.63
CA ARG A 327 -11.39 -19.17 -13.26
C ARG A 327 -10.42 -20.23 -13.78
N ALA A 328 -9.88 -20.03 -14.98
CA ALA A 328 -8.95 -20.96 -15.60
C ALA A 328 -7.58 -21.00 -14.91
N ILE A 329 -7.06 -19.89 -14.42
CA ILE A 329 -5.81 -19.86 -13.64
C ILE A 329 -5.98 -20.43 -12.22
N LEU A 330 -7.21 -20.36 -11.66
CA LEU A 330 -7.54 -20.91 -10.35
C LEU A 330 -7.78 -22.43 -10.38
N ALA A 331 -7.91 -23.03 -11.56
CA ALA A 331 -8.08 -24.47 -11.73
C ALA A 331 -6.80 -25.24 -11.37
N SER A 332 -6.91 -26.56 -11.25
CA SER A 332 -5.77 -27.45 -11.02
C SER A 332 -5.77 -28.57 -12.07
N PRO A 333 -4.78 -28.61 -13.00
CA PRO A 333 -3.71 -27.64 -13.19
C PRO A 333 -4.21 -26.29 -13.74
N PRO A 334 -3.45 -25.18 -13.54
CA PRO A 334 -3.80 -23.89 -14.09
C PRO A 334 -3.64 -23.86 -15.62
N ASP A 335 -4.50 -23.08 -16.29
CA ASP A 335 -4.37 -22.83 -17.74
C ASP A 335 -3.34 -21.74 -18.00
N LEU A 336 -2.15 -22.11 -18.48
CA LEU A 336 -1.06 -21.18 -18.80
C LEU A 336 -1.40 -20.23 -19.96
N SER A 337 -2.34 -20.59 -20.85
CA SER A 337 -2.80 -19.67 -21.90
C SER A 337 -3.65 -18.53 -21.30
N ALA A 338 -4.44 -18.82 -20.28
CA ALA A 338 -5.17 -17.80 -19.53
C ALA A 338 -4.22 -16.92 -18.73
N VAL A 339 -3.17 -17.48 -18.10
CA VAL A 339 -2.10 -16.71 -17.47
C VAL A 339 -1.51 -15.71 -18.46
N GLY A 340 -1.13 -16.17 -19.68
CA GLY A 340 -0.56 -15.29 -20.70
C GLY A 340 -1.50 -14.15 -21.14
N ARG A 341 -2.81 -14.38 -21.21
CA ARG A 341 -3.79 -13.33 -21.52
C ARG A 341 -3.94 -12.33 -20.37
N LEU A 342 -4.06 -12.79 -19.14
CA LEU A 342 -4.13 -11.90 -17.96
C LEU A 342 -2.85 -11.08 -17.81
N SER A 343 -1.68 -11.67 -18.06
CA SER A 343 -0.38 -10.98 -17.96
C SER A 343 -0.17 -9.88 -19.02
N THR A 344 -1.11 -9.67 -19.95
CA THR A 344 -1.08 -8.48 -20.82
C THR A 344 -1.51 -7.21 -20.09
N ASP A 345 -2.21 -7.34 -18.98
CA ASP A 345 -2.50 -6.25 -18.05
C ASP A 345 -1.35 -6.16 -17.02
N PRO A 346 -0.72 -4.97 -16.82
CA PRO A 346 0.42 -4.83 -15.91
C PRO A 346 0.09 -5.17 -14.44
N SER A 347 -1.14 -4.88 -13.97
CA SER A 347 -1.56 -5.18 -12.61
C SER A 347 -1.69 -6.69 -12.39
N PHE A 348 -2.37 -7.39 -13.30
CA PHE A 348 -2.46 -8.85 -13.22
C PHE A 348 -1.09 -9.52 -13.39
N ASN A 349 -0.27 -9.03 -14.34
CA ASN A 349 1.10 -9.54 -14.52
C ASN A 349 1.90 -9.43 -13.22
N SER A 350 1.81 -8.29 -12.54
CA SER A 350 2.50 -8.07 -11.27
C SER A 350 2.05 -9.04 -10.17
N ASN A 351 0.76 -9.38 -10.12
CA ASN A 351 0.20 -10.32 -9.14
C ASN A 351 0.45 -11.80 -9.46
N LEU A 352 0.93 -12.13 -10.65
CA LEU A 352 1.14 -13.50 -11.12
C LEU A 352 2.61 -13.89 -11.31
N HIS A 353 3.54 -12.93 -11.24
CA HIS A 353 4.95 -13.15 -11.54
C HIS A 353 5.88 -12.30 -10.67
N THR A 354 7.09 -12.77 -10.41
CA THR A 354 8.22 -11.88 -10.16
C THR A 354 8.39 -10.98 -11.38
N THR A 355 8.64 -9.70 -11.19
CA THR A 355 8.83 -8.74 -12.29
C THR A 355 10.17 -8.02 -12.16
N CYS A 356 10.89 -7.83 -13.27
CA CYS A 356 12.13 -7.07 -13.30
C CYS A 356 12.12 -6.10 -14.48
N VAL A 357 12.54 -4.85 -14.24
CA VAL A 357 12.57 -3.80 -15.26
C VAL A 357 13.83 -2.96 -15.13
N ALA A 358 14.45 -2.59 -16.27
CA ALA A 358 15.55 -1.64 -16.27
C ALA A 358 15.04 -0.22 -16.00
N THR A 359 15.56 0.43 -14.95
CA THR A 359 15.13 1.77 -14.50
C THR A 359 16.16 2.85 -14.80
N ARG A 360 17.44 2.49 -14.88
CA ARG A 360 18.54 3.44 -15.14
C ARG A 360 19.54 2.83 -16.11
N LEU A 361 20.13 3.69 -16.97
CA LEU A 361 21.18 3.33 -17.90
C LEU A 361 22.28 4.40 -17.92
N ASN A 362 23.54 3.97 -17.91
CA ASN A 362 24.70 4.84 -18.08
C ASN A 362 25.75 4.12 -18.95
N ALA A 363 26.23 4.78 -20.02
CA ALA A 363 27.18 4.13 -20.92
C ALA A 363 28.05 5.13 -21.69
N GLY A 364 29.31 4.75 -21.91
CA GLY A 364 30.28 5.56 -22.65
C GLY A 364 30.77 6.79 -21.90
N HIS A 365 31.84 7.41 -22.41
CA HIS A 365 32.47 8.57 -21.79
C HIS A 365 32.88 9.65 -22.81
N ALA A 366 32.94 9.34 -24.10
CA ALA A 366 33.33 10.27 -25.17
C ALA A 366 32.77 9.86 -26.53
N ASN A 367 32.36 10.84 -27.34
CA ASN A 367 31.74 10.60 -28.66
C ASN A 367 32.66 9.89 -29.67
N LYS A 368 33.97 9.98 -29.50
CA LYS A 368 34.96 9.42 -30.44
C LYS A 368 35.64 8.12 -29.93
N ALA A 369 35.13 7.56 -28.84
CA ALA A 369 35.66 6.36 -28.21
C ALA A 369 34.63 5.23 -28.19
N LEU A 370 35.08 3.99 -28.42
CA LEU A 370 34.28 2.81 -28.10
C LEU A 370 34.13 2.72 -26.59
N PRO A 371 32.92 2.48 -26.03
CA PRO A 371 32.67 2.47 -24.61
C PRO A 371 33.43 1.35 -23.90
N GLN A 372 34.07 1.69 -22.79
CA GLN A 372 34.76 0.70 -21.94
C GLN A 372 33.81 0.08 -20.92
N THR A 373 32.74 0.80 -20.59
CA THR A 373 31.74 0.37 -19.62
C THR A 373 30.35 0.81 -20.04
N ALA A 374 29.38 -0.07 -19.85
CA ALA A 374 27.96 0.23 -19.91
C ALA A 374 27.28 -0.44 -18.71
N GLN A 375 26.38 0.30 -18.03
CA GLN A 375 25.74 -0.14 -16.81
C GLN A 375 24.24 0.15 -16.85
N ALA A 376 23.44 -0.76 -16.27
CA ALA A 376 22.02 -0.54 -16.02
C ALA A 376 21.70 -0.92 -14.58
N ILE A 377 20.73 -0.25 -13.99
CA ILE A 377 20.03 -0.73 -12.80
C ILE A 377 18.76 -1.41 -13.25
N VAL A 378 18.57 -2.62 -12.78
CA VAL A 378 17.38 -3.44 -12.97
C VAL A 378 16.70 -3.57 -11.62
N ASN A 379 15.53 -2.98 -11.50
CA ASN A 379 14.65 -3.13 -10.34
C ASN A 379 13.81 -4.39 -10.49
N CYS A 380 13.81 -5.22 -9.46
CA CYS A 380 12.98 -6.41 -9.37
C CYS A 380 12.00 -6.30 -8.21
N ARG A 381 10.78 -6.75 -8.45
CA ARG A 381 9.75 -6.99 -7.44
C ARG A 381 9.54 -8.49 -7.36
N ILE A 382 10.10 -9.10 -6.34
CA ILE A 382 10.25 -10.55 -6.21
C ILE A 382 9.04 -11.13 -5.49
N PHE A 383 8.49 -12.21 -6.05
CA PHE A 383 7.36 -12.92 -5.45
C PHE A 383 7.76 -13.52 -4.08
N PRO A 384 6.90 -13.44 -3.03
CA PRO A 384 7.20 -13.99 -1.71
C PRO A 384 7.58 -15.48 -1.75
N GLY A 385 8.59 -15.85 -0.98
CA GLY A 385 9.15 -17.21 -0.99
C GLY A 385 10.46 -17.35 -1.76
N HIS A 386 10.85 -16.33 -2.54
CA HIS A 386 12.14 -16.29 -3.23
C HIS A 386 13.08 -15.27 -2.58
N SER A 387 14.38 -15.54 -2.68
CA SER A 387 15.40 -14.61 -2.18
C SER A 387 15.93 -13.71 -3.30
N PRO A 388 16.46 -12.51 -2.98
CA PRO A 388 17.19 -11.69 -3.93
C PRO A 388 18.34 -12.44 -4.63
N GLU A 389 19.04 -13.33 -3.91
CA GLU A 389 20.12 -14.11 -4.52
C GLU A 389 19.61 -15.11 -5.57
N GLU A 390 18.47 -15.76 -5.35
CA GLU A 390 17.84 -16.63 -6.35
C GLU A 390 17.55 -15.86 -7.65
N ILE A 391 16.99 -14.65 -7.53
CA ILE A 391 16.69 -13.81 -8.71
C ILE A 391 17.97 -13.32 -9.38
N ARG A 392 19.00 -12.95 -8.61
CA ARG A 392 20.31 -12.59 -9.18
C ARG A 392 20.89 -13.73 -10.02
N GLN A 393 20.82 -14.96 -9.55
CA GLN A 393 21.28 -16.14 -10.28
C GLN A 393 20.43 -16.40 -11.54
N GLN A 394 19.10 -16.19 -11.47
CA GLN A 394 18.23 -16.28 -12.64
C GLN A 394 18.58 -15.24 -13.71
N LEU A 395 18.89 -14.01 -13.31
CA LEU A 395 19.34 -12.95 -14.23
C LEU A 395 20.69 -13.31 -14.89
N ILE A 396 21.66 -13.86 -14.13
CA ILE A 396 22.93 -14.35 -14.68
C ILE A 396 22.68 -15.45 -15.74
N ALA A 397 21.82 -16.41 -15.42
CA ALA A 397 21.45 -17.49 -16.32
C ALA A 397 20.73 -16.98 -17.58
N LEU A 398 19.81 -16.04 -17.44
CA LEU A 398 19.06 -15.41 -18.53
C LEU A 398 20.00 -14.69 -19.49
N PHE A 399 20.91 -13.89 -18.98
CA PHE A 399 21.84 -13.15 -19.83
C PHE A 399 22.84 -14.08 -20.52
N SER A 400 23.29 -15.11 -19.81
CA SER A 400 24.20 -16.16 -20.33
C SER A 400 25.40 -15.56 -21.08
N ASP A 401 26.04 -14.55 -20.50
CA ASP A 401 27.22 -13.85 -21.04
C ASP A 401 28.23 -13.58 -19.93
N ALA A 402 29.39 -14.25 -20.03
CA ALA A 402 30.46 -14.13 -19.03
C ALA A 402 31.12 -12.72 -18.95
N LYS A 403 30.86 -11.86 -19.93
CA LYS A 403 31.32 -10.47 -19.93
C LYS A 403 30.43 -9.54 -19.09
N LEU A 404 29.24 -10.01 -18.72
CA LEU A 404 28.34 -9.26 -17.87
C LEU A 404 28.55 -9.63 -16.42
N SER A 405 28.57 -8.63 -15.55
CA SER A 405 28.44 -8.83 -14.11
C SER A 405 27.05 -8.41 -13.64
N VAL A 406 26.43 -9.21 -12.78
CA VAL A 406 25.16 -8.92 -12.11
C VAL A 406 25.46 -8.82 -10.63
N LYS A 407 25.36 -7.61 -10.07
CA LYS A 407 25.63 -7.31 -8.67
C LYS A 407 24.38 -6.79 -7.99
N TYR A 408 24.20 -7.15 -6.73
CA TYR A 408 23.13 -6.62 -5.89
C TYR A 408 23.47 -5.19 -5.45
N VAL A 409 22.45 -4.34 -5.37
CA VAL A 409 22.54 -2.98 -4.83
C VAL A 409 21.65 -2.94 -3.58
N SER A 410 22.24 -2.69 -2.43
CA SER A 410 21.50 -2.58 -1.16
C SER A 410 20.69 -1.30 -1.09
N ASP A 411 19.78 -1.21 -0.11
CA ASP A 411 18.98 -0.01 0.18
C ASP A 411 19.86 1.22 0.47
N THR A 412 21.09 0.98 0.98
CA THR A 412 22.10 2.03 1.22
C THR A 412 22.96 2.36 0.00
N GLY A 413 22.69 1.71 -1.15
CA GLY A 413 23.45 1.89 -2.39
C GLY A 413 24.78 1.13 -2.44
N GLU A 414 25.08 0.25 -1.46
CA GLU A 414 26.27 -0.59 -1.48
C GLU A 414 26.13 -1.70 -2.54
N ILE A 415 27.19 -1.91 -3.32
CA ILE A 415 27.21 -2.87 -4.43
C ILE A 415 27.96 -4.14 -4.01
N SER A 416 27.27 -5.28 -4.02
CA SER A 416 27.82 -6.58 -3.64
C SER A 416 27.75 -7.60 -4.78
N GLY A 417 28.72 -8.52 -4.80
CA GLY A 417 28.75 -9.66 -5.74
C GLY A 417 27.73 -10.75 -5.43
N SER A 418 27.15 -10.74 -4.24
CA SER A 418 26.06 -11.61 -3.78
C SER A 418 24.92 -10.78 -3.23
N ALA A 419 23.72 -11.33 -3.22
CA ALA A 419 22.52 -10.71 -2.64
C ALA A 419 22.10 -11.46 -1.36
N PRO A 420 21.19 -10.92 -0.55
CA PRO A 420 20.64 -11.64 0.58
C PRO A 420 19.96 -12.96 0.17
N GLU A 421 20.19 -14.00 0.94
CA GLU A 421 19.52 -15.30 0.76
C GLU A 421 18.24 -15.41 1.58
N ARG A 422 17.95 -14.40 2.41
CA ARG A 422 16.72 -14.33 3.20
C ARG A 422 15.52 -14.23 2.27
N LYS A 423 14.44 -14.90 2.63
CA LYS A 423 13.18 -14.92 1.89
C LYS A 423 12.11 -14.29 2.76
N ALA A 424 11.27 -13.44 2.20
CA ALA A 424 10.00 -13.15 2.82
C ALA A 424 9.23 -14.46 2.99
N MET A 425 8.50 -14.59 4.08
CA MET A 425 7.67 -15.77 4.30
C MET A 425 6.62 -15.89 3.18
N VAL A 426 6.31 -17.12 2.79
CA VAL A 426 5.10 -17.35 2.00
C VAL A 426 3.92 -16.99 2.90
N PRO A 427 3.04 -16.05 2.51
CA PRO A 427 1.97 -15.61 3.37
C PRO A 427 1.04 -16.78 3.69
N PRO A 428 0.59 -16.94 4.96
CA PRO A 428 -0.48 -17.85 5.28
C PRO A 428 -1.79 -17.38 4.64
N ALA A 429 -2.79 -18.25 4.62
CA ALA A 429 -4.16 -17.80 4.34
C ALA A 429 -4.55 -16.69 5.33
N PRO A 430 -5.38 -15.72 4.90
CA PRO A 430 -5.83 -14.64 5.77
C PRO A 430 -6.34 -15.16 7.13
N ILE A 431 -5.77 -14.66 8.22
CA ILE A 431 -6.06 -15.12 9.57
C ILE A 431 -7.44 -14.59 9.99
N ALA A 432 -8.37 -15.48 10.36
CA ALA A 432 -9.74 -15.12 10.75
C ALA A 432 -9.77 -14.10 11.90
N GLU A 433 -8.90 -14.25 12.88
CA GLU A 433 -8.71 -13.34 14.02
C GLU A 433 -8.51 -11.88 13.59
N VAL A 434 -7.88 -11.64 12.44
CA VAL A 434 -7.67 -10.29 11.88
C VAL A 434 -8.80 -9.93 10.91
N PHE A 435 -9.12 -10.84 9.97
CA PHE A 435 -10.02 -10.53 8.86
C PHE A 435 -11.50 -10.45 9.25
N GLU A 436 -11.96 -11.18 10.25
CA GLU A 436 -13.34 -11.14 10.70
C GLU A 436 -13.70 -9.78 11.33
N PRO A 437 -12.97 -9.29 12.37
CA PRO A 437 -13.25 -7.98 12.92
C PRO A 437 -12.98 -6.85 11.90
N LEU A 438 -11.92 -6.93 11.08
CA LEU A 438 -11.63 -5.94 10.04
C LEU A 438 -12.80 -5.84 9.06
N THR A 439 -13.27 -6.95 8.49
CA THR A 439 -14.39 -6.99 7.55
C THR A 439 -15.66 -6.44 8.17
N ARG A 440 -16.00 -6.87 9.38
CA ARG A 440 -17.19 -6.43 10.11
C ARG A 440 -17.18 -4.93 10.35
N LEU A 441 -16.06 -4.37 10.79
CA LEU A 441 -15.92 -2.94 11.09
C LEU A 441 -15.91 -2.11 9.79
N THR A 442 -15.22 -2.56 8.75
CA THR A 442 -15.20 -1.92 7.44
C THR A 442 -16.61 -1.87 6.84
N GLN A 443 -17.35 -2.97 6.90
CA GLN A 443 -18.75 -3.02 6.39
C GLN A 443 -19.73 -2.21 7.26
N ALA A 444 -19.41 -1.97 8.54
CA ALA A 444 -20.20 -1.07 9.37
C ALA A 444 -20.04 0.41 8.93
N ILE A 445 -18.85 0.78 8.43
CA ILE A 445 -18.58 2.12 7.89
C ILE A 445 -19.06 2.26 6.44
N TRP A 446 -18.82 1.24 5.61
CA TRP A 446 -19.17 1.19 4.18
C TRP A 446 -20.01 -0.05 3.90
N PRO A 447 -21.34 0.01 4.08
CA PRO A 447 -22.22 -1.15 3.91
C PRO A 447 -22.14 -1.78 2.52
N GLY A 448 -21.96 -3.09 2.49
CA GLY A 448 -21.91 -3.87 1.24
C GLY A 448 -20.56 -3.88 0.53
N ILE A 449 -19.53 -3.23 1.08
CA ILE A 449 -18.18 -3.25 0.51
C ILE A 449 -17.60 -4.68 0.54
N SER A 450 -16.89 -5.05 -0.53
CA SER A 450 -16.03 -6.24 -0.54
C SER A 450 -14.71 -5.94 0.14
N VAL A 451 -14.29 -6.78 1.06
CA VAL A 451 -12.95 -6.71 1.70
C VAL A 451 -12.09 -7.81 1.09
N THR A 452 -11.00 -7.42 0.44
CA THR A 452 -10.18 -8.32 -0.38
C THR A 452 -8.74 -8.30 0.10
N PRO A 453 -8.16 -9.45 0.49
CA PRO A 453 -6.72 -9.52 0.72
C PRO A 453 -5.97 -9.41 -0.60
N GLU A 454 -4.89 -8.62 -0.60
CA GLU A 454 -4.05 -8.44 -1.79
C GLU A 454 -2.56 -8.59 -1.47
N MET A 455 -1.78 -8.77 -2.52
CA MET A 455 -0.33 -8.69 -2.48
C MET A 455 0.08 -7.30 -2.97
N GLU A 456 0.66 -6.50 -2.06
CA GLU A 456 1.18 -5.19 -2.42
C GLU A 456 2.38 -5.34 -3.39
N ASN A 457 2.37 -4.53 -4.44
CA ASN A 457 3.45 -4.49 -5.43
C ASN A 457 4.54 -3.48 -5.04
N GLY A 458 4.26 -2.63 -4.07
CA GLY A 458 5.18 -1.70 -3.44
C GLY A 458 6.18 -2.39 -2.51
N ALA A 459 6.60 -1.69 -1.50
CA ALA A 459 7.37 -2.19 -0.39
C ALA A 459 7.03 -1.33 0.83
N SER A 460 7.03 -1.93 2.01
CA SER A 460 6.78 -1.27 3.28
C SER A 460 7.68 -1.84 4.38
N ASP A 461 7.60 -1.30 5.57
CA ASP A 461 8.27 -1.86 6.75
C ASP A 461 7.81 -3.27 7.12
N SER A 462 6.67 -3.74 6.57
CA SER A 462 6.14 -5.10 6.76
C SER A 462 7.14 -6.19 6.35
N ILE A 463 8.00 -5.92 5.34
CA ILE A 463 8.97 -6.89 4.83
C ILE A 463 9.91 -7.41 5.92
N TYR A 464 10.36 -6.56 6.86
CA TYR A 464 11.30 -6.97 7.90
C TYR A 464 10.67 -7.93 8.91
N PHE A 465 9.37 -7.77 9.17
CA PHE A 465 8.61 -8.69 10.02
C PHE A 465 8.27 -9.99 9.29
N ALA A 466 7.90 -9.91 8.02
CA ALA A 466 7.67 -11.08 7.18
C ALA A 466 8.95 -11.94 7.03
N GLU A 467 10.13 -11.32 6.84
CA GLU A 467 11.42 -12.02 6.88
C GLU A 467 11.71 -12.67 8.24
N ALA A 468 11.20 -12.09 9.33
CA ALA A 468 11.31 -12.63 10.67
C ALA A 468 10.25 -13.67 11.02
N GLY A 469 9.37 -14.03 10.07
CA GLY A 469 8.33 -15.04 10.20
C GLY A 469 7.08 -14.56 10.95
N ILE A 470 6.81 -13.25 10.93
CA ILE A 470 5.62 -12.65 11.54
C ILE A 470 4.69 -12.17 10.41
N PRO A 471 3.43 -12.64 10.34
CA PRO A 471 2.47 -12.16 9.34
C PRO A 471 2.17 -10.67 9.51
N CYS A 472 2.03 -9.95 8.39
CA CYS A 472 1.70 -8.53 8.36
C CYS A 472 0.42 -8.31 7.58
N TYR A 473 -0.38 -7.33 8.01
CA TYR A 473 -1.61 -6.92 7.35
C TYR A 473 -1.67 -5.39 7.29
N GLY A 474 -1.76 -4.86 6.07
CA GLY A 474 -1.89 -3.43 5.81
C GLY A 474 -3.35 -3.02 5.62
N TYR A 475 -3.83 -2.06 6.42
CA TYR A 475 -5.15 -1.47 6.23
C TYR A 475 -5.28 -0.15 6.99
N SER A 476 -5.38 0.95 6.27
CA SER A 476 -5.47 2.31 6.82
C SER A 476 -6.90 2.72 7.22
N ALA A 477 -7.92 2.02 6.73
CA ALA A 477 -9.33 2.45 6.79
C ALA A 477 -9.53 3.89 6.27
N ILE A 478 -8.68 4.33 5.34
CA ILE A 478 -8.78 5.60 4.62
C ILE A 478 -9.46 5.36 3.29
N ALA A 479 -10.43 6.20 2.94
CA ALA A 479 -11.10 6.17 1.64
C ALA A 479 -10.55 7.28 0.74
N LEU A 480 -9.98 6.92 -0.41
CA LEU A 480 -9.40 7.83 -1.40
C LEU A 480 -10.01 7.61 -2.78
N GLU A 481 -10.14 8.69 -3.53
CA GLU A 481 -10.44 8.63 -4.96
C GLU A 481 -9.23 8.10 -5.73
N ARG A 482 -9.48 7.21 -6.71
CA ARG A 482 -8.42 6.63 -7.57
C ARG A 482 -7.53 7.68 -8.24
N ASP A 483 -8.11 8.83 -8.59
CA ASP A 483 -7.44 9.93 -9.29
C ASP A 483 -6.93 11.03 -8.34
N ASP A 484 -7.08 10.87 -7.02
CA ASP A 484 -6.60 11.81 -5.99
C ASP A 484 -5.61 11.19 -4.99
N ILE A 485 -4.92 10.12 -5.40
CA ILE A 485 -3.79 9.57 -4.64
C ILE A 485 -2.60 10.50 -4.84
N ARG A 486 -2.16 11.16 -3.76
CA ARG A 486 -1.11 12.18 -3.78
C ARG A 486 0.07 11.89 -2.85
N ALA A 487 0.13 10.69 -2.28
CA ALA A 487 1.33 10.23 -1.58
C ALA A 487 2.57 10.47 -2.45
N HIS A 488 3.66 10.99 -1.87
CA HIS A 488 4.89 11.42 -2.53
C HIS A 488 4.74 12.59 -3.54
N GLY A 489 3.51 13.00 -3.85
CA GLY A 489 3.20 14.08 -4.78
C GLY A 489 3.21 15.47 -4.12
N ARG A 490 2.90 16.48 -4.92
CA ARG A 490 2.66 17.86 -4.46
C ARG A 490 1.23 18.01 -3.96
N ASP A 491 1.03 18.97 -3.04
CA ASP A 491 -0.29 19.29 -2.49
C ASP A 491 -1.00 18.02 -1.97
N GLU A 492 -0.25 17.17 -1.27
CA GLU A 492 -0.79 15.98 -0.63
C GLU A 492 -1.91 16.37 0.32
N ARG A 493 -3.02 15.61 0.28
CA ARG A 493 -4.21 15.95 1.05
C ARG A 493 -5.04 14.71 1.40
N LEU A 494 -5.70 14.75 2.53
CA LEU A 494 -6.58 13.70 3.02
C LEU A 494 -8.00 14.23 3.24
N PRO A 495 -9.07 13.55 2.77
CA PRO A 495 -10.44 13.94 3.11
C PRO A 495 -10.67 13.90 4.63
N VAL A 496 -11.22 14.98 5.19
CA VAL A 496 -11.47 15.10 6.63
C VAL A 496 -12.40 13.98 7.13
N ASP A 497 -13.44 13.65 6.37
CA ASP A 497 -14.38 12.58 6.71
C ASP A 497 -13.71 11.20 6.72
N SER A 498 -12.78 10.95 5.80
CA SER A 498 -12.01 9.71 5.74
C SER A 498 -11.11 9.54 6.97
N TYR A 499 -10.45 10.60 7.42
CA TYR A 499 -9.65 10.59 8.65
C TYR A 499 -10.50 10.21 9.89
N TRP A 500 -11.70 10.77 10.02
CA TRP A 500 -12.57 10.45 11.15
C TRP A 500 -13.06 9.00 11.11
N LYS A 501 -13.34 8.46 9.94
CA LYS A 501 -13.70 7.05 9.77
C LYS A 501 -12.55 6.12 10.15
N SER A 502 -11.33 6.46 9.75
CA SER A 502 -10.13 5.72 10.15
C SER A 502 -9.92 5.73 11.66
N LEU A 503 -10.08 6.88 12.32
CA LEU A 503 -9.98 6.98 13.78
C LEU A 503 -11.03 6.11 14.50
N ASP A 504 -12.30 6.15 14.07
CA ASP A 504 -13.37 5.32 14.62
C ASP A 504 -13.11 3.82 14.40
N PHE A 505 -12.55 3.49 13.22
CA PHE A 505 -12.14 2.12 12.89
C PHE A 505 -11.03 1.64 13.80
N PHE A 506 -9.90 2.36 13.91
CA PHE A 506 -8.74 1.90 14.69
C PHE A 506 -9.06 1.74 16.17
N TYR A 507 -9.88 2.61 16.76
CA TYR A 507 -10.32 2.45 18.13
C TYR A 507 -11.09 1.11 18.33
N SER A 508 -12.02 0.82 17.43
CA SER A 508 -12.83 -0.40 17.51
C SER A 508 -12.02 -1.65 17.16
N PHE A 509 -11.10 -1.53 16.21
CA PHE A 509 -10.25 -2.62 15.74
C PHE A 509 -9.20 -3.02 16.79
N ALA A 510 -8.53 -2.04 17.41
CA ALA A 510 -7.59 -2.29 18.49
C ALA A 510 -8.27 -3.00 19.67
N LYS A 511 -9.51 -2.63 20.02
CA LYS A 511 -10.28 -3.36 21.04
C LYS A 511 -10.63 -4.78 20.62
N ALA A 512 -11.09 -4.98 19.39
CA ALA A 512 -11.41 -6.30 18.89
C ALA A 512 -10.19 -7.24 18.95
N LEU A 513 -9.04 -6.80 18.42
CA LEU A 513 -7.79 -7.57 18.44
C LEU A 513 -7.24 -7.79 19.85
N GLY A 514 -7.52 -6.89 20.79
CA GLY A 514 -7.11 -7.01 22.19
C GLY A 514 -7.99 -7.95 23.01
N GLU A 515 -9.19 -8.29 22.53
CA GLU A 515 -10.14 -9.20 23.20
C GLU A 515 -10.08 -10.65 22.69
N GLU A 516 -9.52 -10.87 21.52
CA GLU A 516 -9.26 -12.20 20.95
C GLU A 516 -8.09 -12.90 21.68
#